data_5890b48b9e2b80bfd6e9a3810ac2053f
#
_entry.id   5890b48b9e2b80bfd6e9a3810ac2053f
#
_cell.length_a   1.000
_cell.length_b   1.000
_cell.length_c   1.000
_cell.angle_alpha   90.00
_cell.angle_beta   90.00
_cell.angle_gamma   90.00
#
_symmetry.space_group_name_H-M   'P 1'
#
loop_
_entity.id
_entity.type
_entity.pdbx_description
1 polymer ?
#
loop_
_entity_poly.entity_id
_entity_poly.type
_entity_poly.pdbx_seq_one_letter_code
_entity_poly.pdbx_strand_id
1 'polypeptide(L)'
;VHPVRVDGGLMAFPGTIPGVTGLGAVSALQPRWVRTRALLRWSALVLPSTVAAVCAAFAVLAGSWWAALPAVAATLVASGGAWWLRRSGLTRPPSWLPSAFLVAGCQLLLGVIPSLGLALSSTSGGGQALTGALSTAALACAVASCVLAHRANRSLTTPVVPELGATGLTLALAVRFALATPDLASARLDVEEDRLTWSARLHRGRGAGPRAEHVVRFTDLRDVVPTALPPRSTPLTWLRLPDGTALYAPPGPAVLVRTTSGDWMVPVHDALLVRNLVLTRRDRWARRVTAP
;
A
#
# COMPACT_ATOMS: atom_id res chain seq x y z
N VAL A 1 5.01 26.65 -19.56
CA VAL A 1 5.59 25.71 -18.60
C VAL A 1 5.90 26.49 -17.34
N HIS A 2 5.00 26.45 -16.33
CA HIS A 2 5.30 27.04 -15.02
C HIS A 2 6.09 26.02 -14.19
N PRO A 3 7.21 26.41 -13.58
CA PRO A 3 7.96 25.54 -12.68
C PRO A 3 7.08 25.26 -11.46
N VAL A 4 6.89 23.99 -11.16
CA VAL A 4 6.29 23.54 -9.91
C VAL A 4 7.16 24.03 -8.77
N ARG A 5 6.69 25.03 -8.03
CA ARG A 5 7.31 25.49 -6.80
C ARG A 5 7.34 24.34 -5.81
N VAL A 6 8.49 23.77 -5.61
CA VAL A 6 8.74 22.81 -4.55
C VAL A 6 8.71 23.59 -3.23
N ASP A 7 7.57 23.62 -2.58
CA ASP A 7 7.46 24.18 -1.24
C ASP A 7 8.33 23.36 -0.30
N GLY A 8 9.50 23.92 -0.03
CA GLY A 8 10.60 23.29 0.70
C GLY A 8 10.40 23.28 2.21
N GLY A 9 9.41 22.58 2.71
CA GLY A 9 9.36 22.19 4.13
C GLY A 9 9.77 20.72 4.27
N LEU A 10 10.78 20.42 5.09
CA LEU A 10 11.27 19.05 5.33
C LEU A 10 10.15 18.06 5.71
N MET A 11 8.93 18.52 5.99
CA MET A 11 7.78 17.72 6.45
C MET A 11 6.50 17.83 5.59
N ALA A 12 6.52 18.49 4.41
CA ALA A 12 5.31 18.66 3.61
C ALA A 12 5.08 17.50 2.62
N PHE A 13 3.90 16.86 2.69
CA PHE A 13 3.41 15.99 1.62
C PHE A 13 2.96 16.84 0.42
N PRO A 14 3.10 16.36 -0.84
CA PRO A 14 2.73 17.13 -2.01
C PRO A 14 1.26 17.57 -1.97
N GLY A 15 1.00 18.81 -2.38
CA GLY A 15 -0.34 19.38 -2.42
C GLY A 15 -1.27 18.71 -3.44
N THR A 16 -0.67 18.18 -4.51
CA THR A 16 -1.36 17.51 -5.62
C THR A 16 -1.04 16.01 -5.63
N ILE A 17 -1.89 15.22 -6.27
CA ILE A 17 -1.69 13.78 -6.43
C ILE A 17 -0.41 13.53 -7.24
N PRO A 18 0.46 12.59 -6.83
CA PRO A 18 1.67 12.28 -7.55
C PRO A 18 1.40 11.88 -9.00
N GLY A 19 2.03 12.61 -9.93
CA GLY A 19 2.01 12.30 -11.35
C GLY A 19 0.65 12.40 -12.04
N VAL A 20 -0.32 13.14 -11.49
CA VAL A 20 -1.62 13.34 -12.13
C VAL A 20 -1.46 14.17 -13.40
N THR A 21 -2.16 13.78 -14.47
CA THR A 21 -2.23 14.49 -15.75
C THR A 21 -3.68 14.77 -16.13
N GLY A 22 -3.95 16.01 -16.58
CA GLY A 22 -5.29 16.45 -16.99
C GLY A 22 -6.09 17.10 -15.87
N LEU A 23 -6.70 18.28 -16.19
CA LEU A 23 -7.47 19.10 -15.25
C LEU A 23 -8.69 18.36 -14.69
N GLY A 24 -9.37 17.55 -15.50
CA GLY A 24 -10.55 16.77 -15.08
C GLY A 24 -10.19 15.71 -14.02
N ALA A 25 -9.06 15.01 -14.18
CA ALA A 25 -8.60 14.04 -13.18
C ALA A 25 -8.16 14.73 -11.88
N VAL A 26 -7.54 15.91 -11.98
CA VAL A 26 -7.16 16.71 -10.80
C VAL A 26 -8.42 17.09 -10.03
N SER A 27 -9.42 17.68 -10.67
CA SER A 27 -10.67 18.15 -10.00
C SER A 27 -11.42 16.99 -9.33
N ALA A 28 -11.52 15.84 -10.00
CA ALA A 28 -12.25 14.68 -9.48
C ALA A 28 -11.56 14.00 -8.29
N LEU A 29 -10.22 13.95 -8.28
CA LEU A 29 -9.46 13.20 -7.29
C LEU A 29 -8.89 14.08 -6.15
N GLN A 30 -8.81 15.39 -6.33
CA GLN A 30 -8.23 16.30 -5.34
C GLN A 30 -8.90 16.23 -3.95
N PRO A 31 -10.25 16.15 -3.82
CA PRO A 31 -10.88 16.01 -2.50
C PRO A 31 -10.47 14.72 -1.79
N ARG A 32 -10.33 13.61 -2.55
CA ARG A 32 -9.86 12.33 -2.01
C ARG A 32 -8.41 12.43 -1.56
N TRP A 33 -7.56 13.11 -2.35
CA TRP A 33 -6.16 13.29 -2.02
C TRP A 33 -5.94 14.13 -0.76
N VAL A 34 -6.70 15.22 -0.60
CA VAL A 34 -6.62 16.06 0.60
C VAL A 34 -6.89 15.23 1.86
N ARG A 35 -7.96 14.41 1.84
CA ARG A 35 -8.29 13.50 2.95
C ARG A 35 -7.20 12.45 3.16
N THR A 36 -6.76 11.80 2.10
CA THR A 36 -5.70 10.78 2.12
C THR A 36 -4.41 11.33 2.70
N ARG A 37 -4.00 12.51 2.26
CA ARG A 37 -2.79 13.20 2.75
C ARG A 37 -2.88 13.50 4.25
N ALA A 38 -4.02 13.93 4.73
CA ALA A 38 -4.22 14.15 6.17
C ALA A 38 -4.06 12.84 6.96
N LEU A 39 -4.70 11.76 6.51
CA LEU A 39 -4.58 10.44 7.15
C LEU A 39 -3.14 9.91 7.13
N LEU A 40 -2.42 10.08 6.02
CA LEU A 40 -1.01 9.67 5.91
C LEU A 40 -0.09 10.49 6.82
N ARG A 41 -0.36 11.80 6.98
CA ARG A 41 0.38 12.65 7.95
C ARG A 41 0.25 12.10 9.36
N TRP A 42 -0.96 11.79 9.77
CA TRP A 42 -1.20 11.20 11.09
C TRP A 42 -0.54 9.84 11.22
N SER A 43 -0.74 8.95 10.25
CA SER A 43 -0.20 7.58 10.27
C SER A 43 1.33 7.53 10.25
N ALA A 44 1.98 8.33 9.40
CA ALA A 44 3.41 8.19 9.13
C ALA A 44 4.30 9.21 9.85
N LEU A 45 3.73 10.30 10.38
CA LEU A 45 4.49 11.34 11.08
C LEU A 45 4.03 11.48 12.53
N VAL A 46 2.77 11.85 12.77
CA VAL A 46 2.32 12.24 14.12
C VAL A 46 2.38 11.05 15.06
N LEU A 47 1.71 9.95 14.74
CA LEU A 47 1.62 8.78 15.63
C LEU A 47 2.99 8.12 15.88
N PRO A 48 3.85 7.88 14.87
CA PRO A 48 5.20 7.37 15.12
C PRO A 48 6.06 8.33 15.96
N SER A 49 5.93 9.65 15.77
CA SER A 49 6.63 10.62 16.61
C SER A 49 6.12 10.61 18.06
N THR A 50 4.82 10.40 18.28
CA THR A 50 4.24 10.23 19.61
C THR A 50 4.80 8.99 20.32
N VAL A 51 4.93 7.87 19.61
CA VAL A 51 5.56 6.66 20.15
C VAL A 51 7.03 6.92 20.54
N ALA A 52 7.78 7.63 19.71
CA ALA A 52 9.16 8.02 20.03
C ALA A 52 9.23 8.93 21.27
N ALA A 53 8.28 9.87 21.40
CA ALA A 53 8.19 10.74 22.60
C ALA A 53 7.85 9.93 23.87
N VAL A 54 7.00 8.92 23.78
CA VAL A 54 6.73 8.00 24.90
C VAL A 54 8.01 7.24 25.30
N CYS A 55 8.81 6.76 24.34
CA CYS A 55 10.09 6.13 24.65
C CYS A 55 11.06 7.11 25.33
N ALA A 56 11.06 8.38 24.92
CA ALA A 56 11.85 9.42 25.59
C ALA A 56 11.37 9.69 27.02
N ALA A 57 10.05 9.69 27.25
CA ALA A 57 9.50 9.80 28.60
C ALA A 57 9.93 8.63 29.51
N PHE A 58 9.95 7.40 28.99
CA PHE A 58 10.50 6.26 29.72
C PHE A 58 11.98 6.43 30.07
N ALA A 59 12.78 6.98 29.16
CA ALA A 59 14.19 7.25 29.42
C ALA A 59 14.38 8.22 30.59
N VAL A 60 13.55 9.26 30.67
CA VAL A 60 13.54 10.20 31.79
C VAL A 60 13.14 9.50 33.09
N LEU A 61 12.10 8.67 33.08
CA LEU A 61 11.64 7.94 34.26
C LEU A 61 12.69 6.94 34.77
N ALA A 62 13.44 6.31 33.85
CA ALA A 62 14.50 5.39 34.20
C ALA A 62 15.74 6.07 34.80
N GLY A 63 15.94 7.36 34.59
CA GLY A 63 17.05 8.16 35.16
C GLY A 63 18.45 7.73 34.69
N SER A 64 18.54 6.93 33.63
CA SER A 64 19.77 6.37 33.08
C SER A 64 19.99 6.79 31.62
N TRP A 65 21.20 7.20 31.29
CA TRP A 65 21.52 7.58 29.89
C TRP A 65 21.37 6.41 28.89
N TRP A 66 21.58 5.19 29.30
CA TRP A 66 21.34 4.00 28.48
C TRP A 66 19.87 3.86 28.08
N ALA A 67 18.96 4.35 28.90
CA ALA A 67 17.54 4.33 28.61
C ALA A 67 17.15 5.25 27.42
N ALA A 68 18.06 6.15 27.01
CA ALA A 68 17.86 6.96 25.81
C ALA A 68 18.03 6.16 24.51
N LEU A 69 18.75 5.03 24.49
CA LEU A 69 18.99 4.24 23.28
C LEU A 69 17.71 3.75 22.60
N PRO A 70 16.73 3.17 23.32
CA PRO A 70 15.44 2.80 22.71
C PRO A 70 14.68 4.00 22.14
N ALA A 71 14.74 5.18 22.79
CA ALA A 71 14.10 6.38 22.26
C ALA A 71 14.75 6.87 20.96
N VAL A 72 16.08 6.82 20.89
CA VAL A 72 16.83 7.10 19.64
C VAL A 72 16.45 6.10 18.55
N ALA A 73 16.40 4.79 18.87
CA ALA A 73 15.99 3.76 17.91
C ALA A 73 14.56 4.01 17.39
N ALA A 74 13.59 4.30 18.28
CA ALA A 74 12.22 4.61 17.90
C ALA A 74 12.14 5.85 16.98
N THR A 75 12.96 6.87 17.25
CA THR A 75 13.03 8.10 16.44
C THR A 75 13.62 7.82 15.06
N LEU A 76 14.67 7.02 14.97
CA LEU A 76 15.28 6.63 13.70
C LEU A 76 14.32 5.80 12.84
N VAL A 77 13.57 4.88 13.44
CA VAL A 77 12.53 4.09 12.76
C VAL A 77 11.43 5.01 12.22
N ALA A 78 10.93 5.95 13.02
CA ALA A 78 9.90 6.92 12.59
C ALA A 78 10.40 7.78 11.41
N SER A 79 11.61 8.32 11.53
CA SER A 79 12.23 9.18 10.51
C SER A 79 12.51 8.41 9.23
N GLY A 80 13.03 7.20 9.33
CA GLY A 80 13.28 6.30 8.19
C GLY A 80 12.00 5.91 7.46
N GLY A 81 10.93 5.58 8.18
CA GLY A 81 9.62 5.28 7.63
C GLY A 81 9.01 6.48 6.90
N ALA A 82 9.07 7.66 7.49
CA ALA A 82 8.59 8.91 6.89
C ALA A 82 9.40 9.28 5.63
N TRP A 83 10.71 9.14 5.66
CA TRP A 83 11.59 9.38 4.52
C TRP A 83 11.29 8.42 3.38
N TRP A 84 11.19 7.11 3.67
CA TRP A 84 10.86 6.10 2.68
C TRP A 84 9.50 6.36 2.02
N LEU A 85 8.48 6.66 2.83
CA LEU A 85 7.14 6.96 2.33
C LEU A 85 7.17 8.13 1.34
N ARG A 86 7.93 9.18 1.61
CA ARG A 86 8.08 10.35 0.74
C ARG A 86 8.81 10.04 -0.56
N ARG A 87 9.89 9.26 -0.47
CA ARG A 87 10.76 9.02 -1.62
C ARG A 87 10.16 8.04 -2.63
N SER A 88 9.50 6.99 -2.15
CA SER A 88 9.02 5.90 -3.00
C SER A 88 7.62 5.38 -2.65
N GLY A 89 7.17 5.60 -1.42
CA GLY A 89 5.93 5.02 -0.93
C GLY A 89 4.67 5.75 -1.38
N LEU A 90 4.72 7.07 -1.62
CA LEU A 90 3.53 7.86 -1.96
C LEU A 90 2.83 7.41 -3.24
N THR A 91 3.56 6.89 -4.21
CA THR A 91 3.03 6.37 -5.47
C THR A 91 2.48 4.95 -5.37
N ARG A 92 2.64 4.29 -4.21
CA ARG A 92 2.26 2.88 -4.00
C ARG A 92 1.26 2.70 -2.87
N PRO A 93 -0.02 3.10 -3.04
CA PRO A 93 -1.06 2.94 -2.01
C PRO A 93 -1.12 1.56 -1.37
N PRO A 94 -0.94 0.43 -2.10
CA PRO A 94 -0.96 -0.90 -1.49
C PRO A 94 0.15 -1.14 -0.46
N SER A 95 1.25 -0.36 -0.49
CA SER A 95 2.37 -0.52 0.45
C SER A 95 2.19 0.29 1.75
N TRP A 96 1.20 1.19 1.86
CA TRP A 96 1.06 2.07 3.02
C TRP A 96 0.76 1.31 4.31
N LEU A 97 -0.16 0.34 4.26
CA LEU A 97 -0.48 -0.49 5.43
C LEU A 97 0.71 -1.38 5.86
N PRO A 98 1.35 -2.15 4.96
CA PRO A 98 2.54 -2.92 5.32
C PRO A 98 3.67 -2.07 5.90
N SER A 99 3.88 -0.86 5.36
CA SER A 99 4.91 0.05 5.86
C SER A 99 4.57 0.60 7.24
N ALA A 100 3.31 1.00 7.48
CA ALA A 100 2.87 1.42 8.79
C ALA A 100 3.01 0.30 9.83
N PHE A 101 2.67 -0.94 9.44
CA PHE A 101 2.83 -2.11 10.29
C PHE A 101 4.32 -2.39 10.62
N LEU A 102 5.21 -2.28 9.63
CA LEU A 102 6.65 -2.44 9.83
C LEU A 102 7.21 -1.37 10.78
N VAL A 103 6.88 -0.09 10.55
CA VAL A 103 7.31 1.02 11.42
C VAL A 103 6.79 0.82 12.85
N ALA A 104 5.50 0.54 13.00
CA ALA A 104 4.89 0.29 14.31
C ALA A 104 5.53 -0.90 15.04
N GLY A 105 5.72 -2.02 14.33
CA GLY A 105 6.38 -3.22 14.87
C GLY A 105 7.81 -2.96 15.31
N CYS A 106 8.61 -2.29 14.48
CA CYS A 106 9.98 -1.92 14.83
C CYS A 106 10.02 -0.95 16.03
N GLN A 107 9.12 0.04 16.10
CA GLN A 107 9.05 0.93 17.25
C GLN A 107 8.66 0.22 18.54
N LEU A 108 7.73 -0.73 18.48
CA LEU A 108 7.36 -1.54 19.65
C LEU A 108 8.54 -2.41 20.11
N LEU A 109 9.19 -3.10 19.19
CA LEU A 109 10.26 -4.04 19.51
C LEU A 109 11.57 -3.36 19.94
N LEU A 110 11.97 -2.29 19.26
CA LEU A 110 13.26 -1.61 19.49
C LEU A 110 13.13 -0.40 20.41
N GLY A 111 11.95 0.16 20.56
CA GLY A 111 11.68 1.33 21.37
C GLY A 111 10.91 1.01 22.66
N VAL A 112 9.62 0.69 22.51
CA VAL A 112 8.68 0.61 23.65
C VAL A 112 9.03 -0.52 24.60
N ILE A 113 9.25 -1.74 24.13
CA ILE A 113 9.52 -2.91 24.98
C ILE A 113 10.78 -2.73 25.81
N PRO A 114 11.96 -2.36 25.22
CA PRO A 114 13.15 -2.12 26.01
C PRO A 114 13.01 -0.93 27.00
N SER A 115 12.39 0.17 26.56
CA SER A 115 12.13 1.33 27.42
C SER A 115 11.24 0.98 28.61
N LEU A 116 10.20 0.18 28.38
CA LEU A 116 9.29 -0.31 29.41
C LEU A 116 10.04 -1.15 30.46
N GLY A 117 10.89 -2.09 30.00
CA GLY A 117 11.69 -2.92 30.90
C GLY A 117 12.59 -2.09 31.81
N LEU A 118 13.29 -1.09 31.24
CA LEU A 118 14.14 -0.18 32.00
C LEU A 118 13.35 0.71 32.99
N ALA A 119 12.20 1.24 32.57
CA ALA A 119 11.35 2.04 33.44
C ALA A 119 10.76 1.24 34.60
N LEU A 120 10.32 0.01 34.38
CA LEU A 120 9.79 -0.87 35.43
C LEU A 120 10.86 -1.28 36.45
N SER A 121 12.11 -1.44 36.05
CA SER A 121 13.20 -1.78 36.97
C SER A 121 13.64 -0.63 37.86
N SER A 122 13.33 0.62 37.48
CA SER A 122 13.79 1.83 38.18
C SER A 122 12.70 2.55 38.99
N THR A 123 11.41 2.22 38.73
CA THR A 123 10.28 2.95 39.36
C THR A 123 9.61 2.13 40.48
N SER A 124 9.17 2.82 41.54
CA SER A 124 8.32 2.26 42.59
C SER A 124 6.84 2.59 42.37
N GLY A 125 5.94 1.86 43.00
CA GLY A 125 4.47 1.94 42.98
C GLY A 125 3.77 2.93 42.04
N GLY A 126 3.83 4.23 42.34
CA GLY A 126 3.17 5.29 41.54
C GLY A 126 3.76 5.44 40.12
N GLY A 127 5.06 5.19 39.94
CA GLY A 127 5.71 5.21 38.65
C GLY A 127 5.27 4.06 37.74
N GLN A 128 4.90 2.90 38.29
CA GLN A 128 4.41 1.75 37.53
C GLN A 128 3.08 2.02 36.86
N ALA A 129 2.16 2.73 37.52
CA ALA A 129 0.88 3.10 36.92
C ALA A 129 1.06 4.03 35.70
N LEU A 130 1.95 5.03 35.83
CA LEU A 130 2.30 5.93 34.70
C LEU A 130 2.96 5.15 33.54
N THR A 131 3.87 4.27 33.88
CA THR A 131 4.53 3.39 32.89
C THR A 131 3.53 2.51 32.11
N GLY A 132 2.55 1.94 32.82
CA GLY A 132 1.45 1.18 32.22
C GLY A 132 0.59 2.04 31.26
N ALA A 133 0.21 3.25 31.71
CA ALA A 133 -0.56 4.19 30.88
C ALA A 133 0.19 4.60 29.60
N LEU A 134 1.47 4.94 29.73
CA LEU A 134 2.33 5.30 28.57
C LEU A 134 2.49 4.14 27.59
N SER A 135 2.64 2.90 28.08
CA SER A 135 2.74 1.72 27.23
C SER A 135 1.45 1.47 26.45
N THR A 136 0.31 1.60 27.12
CA THR A 136 -1.02 1.49 26.50
C THR A 136 -1.20 2.58 25.44
N ALA A 137 -0.80 3.81 25.72
CA ALA A 137 -0.86 4.91 24.73
C ALA A 137 0.04 4.63 23.51
N ALA A 138 1.26 4.13 23.70
CA ALA A 138 2.15 3.76 22.60
C ALA A 138 1.55 2.65 21.72
N LEU A 139 0.98 1.60 22.33
CA LEU A 139 0.31 0.53 21.60
C LEU A 139 -0.90 1.06 20.83
N ALA A 140 -1.73 1.90 21.44
CA ALA A 140 -2.86 2.54 20.78
C ALA A 140 -2.43 3.39 19.58
N CYS A 141 -1.34 4.16 19.70
CA CYS A 141 -0.75 4.93 18.60
C CYS A 141 -0.27 4.01 17.46
N ALA A 142 0.39 2.91 17.77
CA ALA A 142 0.85 1.93 16.79
C ALA A 142 -0.32 1.31 15.99
N VAL A 143 -1.38 0.88 16.67
CA VAL A 143 -2.60 0.37 16.05
C VAL A 143 -3.30 1.45 15.23
N ALA A 144 -3.46 2.66 15.78
CA ALA A 144 -4.07 3.77 15.07
C ALA A 144 -3.31 4.14 13.80
N SER A 145 -1.97 4.09 13.81
CA SER A 145 -1.14 4.30 12.61
C SER A 145 -1.51 3.33 11.50
N CYS A 146 -1.63 2.04 11.80
CA CYS A 146 -2.02 1.02 10.82
C CYS A 146 -3.46 1.23 10.30
N VAL A 147 -4.40 1.54 11.18
CA VAL A 147 -5.80 1.83 10.81
C VAL A 147 -5.89 3.06 9.88
N LEU A 148 -5.15 4.13 10.20
CA LEU A 148 -5.15 5.34 9.38
C LEU A 148 -4.48 5.11 8.02
N ALA A 149 -3.39 4.33 7.95
CA ALA A 149 -2.79 3.93 6.68
C ALA A 149 -3.76 3.13 5.80
N HIS A 150 -4.49 2.19 6.40
CA HIS A 150 -5.55 1.44 5.70
C HIS A 150 -6.68 2.36 5.20
N ARG A 151 -7.17 3.26 6.06
CA ARG A 151 -8.20 4.23 5.68
C ARG A 151 -7.71 5.20 4.60
N ALA A 152 -6.45 5.61 4.64
CA ALA A 152 -5.84 6.45 3.61
C ALA A 152 -5.85 5.75 2.25
N ASN A 153 -5.44 4.48 2.19
CA ASN A 153 -5.51 3.68 0.97
C ASN A 153 -6.95 3.60 0.46
N ARG A 154 -7.90 3.21 1.30
CA ARG A 154 -9.31 3.09 0.90
C ARG A 154 -9.92 4.42 0.46
N SER A 155 -9.63 5.53 1.13
CA SER A 155 -10.19 6.85 0.77
C SER A 155 -9.75 7.32 -0.62
N LEU A 156 -8.57 6.87 -1.07
CA LEU A 156 -8.07 7.20 -2.40
C LEU A 156 -8.57 6.24 -3.47
N THR A 157 -8.54 4.94 -3.17
CA THR A 157 -8.76 3.88 -4.17
C THR A 157 -10.20 3.36 -4.23
N THR A 158 -11.06 3.71 -3.26
CA THR A 158 -12.44 3.20 -3.20
C THR A 158 -13.47 4.33 -3.18
N PRO A 159 -14.46 4.32 -4.08
CA PRO A 159 -14.58 3.40 -5.22
C PRO A 159 -13.49 3.63 -6.28
N VAL A 160 -13.11 2.58 -6.99
CA VAL A 160 -12.19 2.71 -8.13
C VAL A 160 -12.90 3.50 -9.22
N VAL A 161 -12.19 4.48 -9.80
CA VAL A 161 -12.70 5.34 -10.87
C VAL A 161 -11.67 5.42 -12.00
N PRO A 162 -12.09 5.60 -13.27
CA PRO A 162 -11.18 5.61 -14.43
C PRO A 162 -10.11 6.71 -14.34
N GLU A 163 -10.40 7.83 -13.67
CA GLU A 163 -9.50 8.98 -13.49
C GLU A 163 -8.23 8.61 -12.70
N LEU A 164 -8.29 7.54 -11.90
CA LEU A 164 -7.10 6.99 -11.24
C LEU A 164 -6.05 6.51 -12.25
N GLY A 165 -6.46 6.13 -13.45
CA GLY A 165 -5.55 5.82 -14.57
C GLY A 165 -4.66 7.00 -14.96
N ALA A 166 -5.14 8.25 -14.83
CA ALA A 166 -4.38 9.46 -15.13
C ALA A 166 -3.35 9.84 -14.05
N THR A 167 -3.24 9.10 -12.96
CA THR A 167 -2.29 9.35 -11.87
C THR A 167 -1.00 8.53 -12.03
N GLY A 168 0.04 8.81 -11.23
CA GLY A 168 1.25 7.99 -11.12
C GLY A 168 1.16 6.87 -10.07
N LEU A 169 -0.03 6.60 -9.53
CA LEU A 169 -0.21 5.66 -8.44
C LEU A 169 -0.24 4.22 -8.94
N THR A 170 0.42 3.30 -8.27
CA THR A 170 0.21 1.86 -8.46
C THR A 170 -1.15 1.48 -7.88
N LEU A 171 -2.01 0.89 -8.69
CA LEU A 171 -3.36 0.50 -8.29
C LEU A 171 -3.45 -1.02 -8.22
N ALA A 172 -3.89 -1.53 -7.09
CA ALA A 172 -4.16 -2.97 -6.91
C ALA A 172 -5.67 -3.21 -7.03
N LEU A 173 -6.06 -3.96 -8.04
CA LEU A 173 -7.43 -4.34 -8.32
C LEU A 173 -7.65 -5.80 -7.94
N ALA A 174 -8.80 -6.09 -7.34
CA ALA A 174 -9.18 -7.46 -7.03
C ALA A 174 -9.49 -8.24 -8.32
N VAL A 175 -8.99 -9.46 -8.38
CA VAL A 175 -9.25 -10.42 -9.46
C VAL A 175 -10.21 -11.48 -8.94
N ARG A 176 -11.12 -11.92 -9.79
CA ARG A 176 -12.04 -13.03 -9.50
C ARG A 176 -11.34 -14.35 -9.82
N PHE A 177 -11.40 -15.29 -8.90
CA PHE A 177 -10.85 -16.62 -9.14
C PHE A 177 -11.59 -17.66 -8.30
N ALA A 178 -11.47 -18.92 -8.69
CA ALA A 178 -11.91 -20.08 -7.94
C ALA A 178 -10.75 -21.06 -7.78
N LEU A 179 -10.76 -21.80 -6.68
CA LEU A 179 -9.85 -22.91 -6.40
C LEU A 179 -10.64 -24.22 -6.36
N ALA A 180 -9.99 -25.30 -6.79
CA ALA A 180 -10.57 -26.63 -6.63
C ALA A 180 -10.47 -27.14 -5.17
N THR A 181 -9.51 -26.62 -4.41
CA THR A 181 -9.27 -26.96 -3.00
C THR A 181 -9.71 -25.82 -2.07
N PRO A 182 -10.09 -26.12 -0.81
CA PRO A 182 -10.49 -25.09 0.16
C PRO A 182 -9.33 -24.28 0.71
N ASP A 183 -8.23 -24.15 -0.02
CA ASP A 183 -7.07 -23.37 0.36
C ASP A 183 -7.33 -21.86 0.28
N LEU A 184 -6.66 -21.09 1.13
CA LEU A 184 -6.67 -19.64 1.06
C LEU A 184 -5.71 -19.16 -0.02
N ALA A 185 -6.22 -18.38 -0.96
CA ALA A 185 -5.39 -17.72 -1.96
C ALA A 185 -5.73 -16.24 -2.06
N SER A 186 -4.78 -15.46 -2.52
CA SER A 186 -4.99 -14.06 -2.91
C SER A 186 -4.56 -13.88 -4.36
N ALA A 187 -5.35 -13.11 -5.11
CA ALA A 187 -5.03 -12.73 -6.47
C ALA A 187 -5.32 -11.24 -6.68
N ARG A 188 -4.48 -10.58 -7.47
CA ARG A 188 -4.62 -9.17 -7.78
C ARG A 188 -4.10 -8.83 -9.15
N LEU A 189 -4.64 -7.75 -9.71
CA LEU A 189 -4.14 -7.08 -10.90
C LEU A 189 -3.56 -5.73 -10.47
N ASP A 190 -2.27 -5.56 -10.58
CA ASP A 190 -1.59 -4.30 -10.30
C ASP A 190 -1.44 -3.51 -11.63
N VAL A 191 -1.96 -2.29 -11.65
CA VAL A 191 -1.77 -1.33 -12.74
C VAL A 191 -0.67 -0.37 -12.30
N GLU A 192 0.53 -0.58 -12.81
CA GLU A 192 1.71 0.21 -12.51
C GLU A 192 1.87 1.38 -13.50
N GLU A 193 2.99 2.07 -13.45
CA GLU A 193 3.23 3.23 -14.29
C GLU A 193 3.47 2.86 -15.76
N ASP A 194 4.17 1.75 -16.01
CA ASP A 194 4.65 1.29 -17.31
C ASP A 194 4.19 -0.13 -17.69
N ARG A 195 3.44 -0.79 -16.80
CA ARG A 195 3.07 -2.20 -16.97
C ARG A 195 1.80 -2.59 -16.25
N LEU A 196 1.28 -3.75 -16.62
CA LEU A 196 0.27 -4.52 -15.92
C LEU A 196 0.93 -5.74 -15.29
N THR A 197 0.60 -6.02 -14.05
CA THR A 197 1.10 -7.21 -13.35
C THR A 197 -0.06 -7.91 -12.70
N TRP A 198 -0.35 -9.14 -13.07
CA TRP A 198 -1.29 -9.94 -12.30
C TRP A 198 -0.57 -11.07 -11.60
N SER A 199 -0.92 -11.26 -10.36
CA SER A 199 -0.28 -12.25 -9.50
C SER A 199 -1.28 -12.96 -8.64
N ALA A 200 -0.97 -14.22 -8.32
CA ALA A 200 -1.68 -14.99 -7.33
C ALA A 200 -0.71 -15.68 -6.38
N ARG A 201 -1.12 -15.85 -5.14
CA ARG A 201 -0.37 -16.54 -4.11
C ARG A 201 -1.29 -17.43 -3.30
N LEU A 202 -0.83 -18.64 -3.03
CA LEU A 202 -1.46 -19.56 -2.11
C LEU A 202 -0.94 -19.30 -0.68
N HIS A 203 -1.84 -19.33 0.30
CA HIS A 203 -1.50 -19.19 1.72
C HIS A 203 -1.66 -20.54 2.39
N ARG A 204 -0.55 -21.21 2.72
CA ARG A 204 -0.54 -22.51 3.39
C ARG A 204 0.05 -22.37 4.80
N GLY A 205 -0.78 -22.66 5.79
CA GLY A 205 -0.34 -22.71 7.19
C GLY A 205 0.34 -21.42 7.65
N ARG A 206 1.56 -21.56 8.22
CA ARG A 206 2.34 -20.44 8.81
C ARG A 206 3.21 -19.67 7.83
N GLY A 207 3.26 -20.06 6.55
CA GLY A 207 4.17 -19.49 5.56
C GLY A 207 3.49 -18.88 4.35
N ALA A 208 4.24 -18.00 3.65
CA ALA A 208 3.85 -17.54 2.33
C ALA A 208 4.07 -18.70 1.34
N GLY A 209 2.98 -19.23 0.79
CA GLY A 209 3.01 -20.28 -0.22
C GLY A 209 3.50 -19.80 -1.57
N PRO A 210 3.48 -20.70 -2.58
CA PRO A 210 3.93 -20.41 -3.93
C PRO A 210 3.18 -19.22 -4.53
N ARG A 211 3.91 -18.40 -5.30
CA ARG A 211 3.39 -17.25 -6.02
C ARG A 211 3.64 -17.40 -7.51
N ALA A 212 2.64 -17.12 -8.30
CA ALA A 212 2.79 -16.90 -9.73
C ALA A 212 2.56 -15.43 -10.05
N GLU A 213 3.30 -14.94 -11.03
CA GLU A 213 3.22 -13.55 -11.48
C GLU A 213 3.39 -13.49 -12.99
N HIS A 214 2.59 -12.67 -13.65
CA HIS A 214 2.73 -12.37 -15.05
C HIS A 214 2.77 -10.86 -15.26
N VAL A 215 3.73 -10.40 -16.06
CA VAL A 215 4.00 -8.99 -16.30
C VAL A 215 3.86 -8.68 -17.79
N VAL A 216 3.06 -7.67 -18.13
CA VAL A 216 2.91 -7.13 -19.49
C VAL A 216 3.29 -5.67 -19.49
N ARG A 217 4.31 -5.28 -20.23
CA ARG A 217 4.69 -3.89 -20.40
C ARG A 217 3.74 -3.18 -21.36
N PHE A 218 3.56 -1.87 -21.19
CA PHE A 218 2.71 -1.09 -22.11
C PHE A 218 3.28 -1.03 -23.55
N THR A 219 4.58 -1.25 -23.73
CA THR A 219 5.20 -1.45 -25.06
C THR A 219 4.62 -2.65 -25.79
N ASP A 220 4.29 -3.71 -25.05
CA ASP A 220 3.84 -4.99 -25.61
C ASP A 220 2.32 -5.08 -25.66
N LEU A 221 1.62 -4.16 -24.98
CA LEU A 221 0.18 -4.10 -24.90
C LEU A 221 -0.43 -3.53 -26.17
N ARG A 222 -1.16 -4.37 -26.93
CA ARG A 222 -1.90 -3.96 -28.13
C ARG A 222 -3.26 -3.37 -27.76
N ASP A 223 -4.06 -4.11 -27.00
CA ASP A 223 -5.41 -3.70 -26.64
C ASP A 223 -5.89 -4.36 -25.34
N VAL A 224 -6.93 -3.78 -24.74
CA VAL A 224 -7.64 -4.35 -23.58
C VAL A 224 -9.13 -4.35 -23.90
N VAL A 225 -9.69 -5.51 -24.14
CA VAL A 225 -11.07 -5.68 -24.57
C VAL A 225 -11.92 -6.21 -23.41
N PRO A 226 -12.99 -5.50 -23.03
CA PRO A 226 -13.92 -6.01 -22.03
C PRO A 226 -14.68 -7.20 -22.63
N THR A 227 -14.80 -8.26 -21.87
CA THR A 227 -15.47 -9.49 -22.28
C THR A 227 -16.21 -10.11 -21.11
N ALA A 228 -16.98 -11.16 -21.38
CA ALA A 228 -17.61 -11.97 -20.36
C ALA A 228 -17.28 -13.44 -20.59
N LEU A 229 -16.90 -14.13 -19.54
CA LEU A 229 -16.70 -15.57 -19.56
C LEU A 229 -18.06 -16.26 -19.40
N PRO A 230 -18.47 -17.08 -20.41
CA PRO A 230 -19.69 -17.84 -20.29
C PRO A 230 -19.56 -18.95 -19.23
N PRO A 231 -20.66 -19.43 -18.68
CA PRO A 231 -20.67 -20.67 -17.91
C PRO A 231 -20.12 -21.82 -18.75
N ARG A 232 -19.18 -22.60 -18.21
CA ARG A 232 -18.56 -23.74 -18.88
C ARG A 232 -18.65 -24.96 -17.99
N SER A 233 -18.81 -26.14 -18.59
CA SER A 233 -18.71 -27.43 -17.89
C SER A 233 -17.28 -27.68 -17.40
N THR A 234 -16.27 -27.25 -18.15
CA THR A 234 -14.84 -27.34 -17.78
C THR A 234 -14.33 -25.98 -17.36
N PRO A 235 -13.82 -25.81 -16.12
CA PRO A 235 -13.27 -24.56 -15.66
C PRO A 235 -12.07 -24.10 -16.50
N LEU A 236 -12.05 -22.83 -16.89
CA LEU A 236 -10.91 -22.24 -17.58
C LEU A 236 -9.78 -21.95 -16.59
N THR A 237 -8.63 -22.59 -16.76
CA THR A 237 -7.44 -22.23 -15.97
C THR A 237 -6.99 -20.82 -16.31
N TRP A 238 -7.02 -19.95 -15.32
CA TRP A 238 -6.56 -18.56 -15.46
C TRP A 238 -5.07 -18.43 -15.16
N LEU A 239 -4.60 -19.03 -14.08
CA LEU A 239 -3.21 -18.98 -13.67
C LEU A 239 -2.82 -20.29 -13.00
N ARG A 240 -1.58 -20.74 -13.22
CA ARG A 240 -1.03 -21.94 -12.56
C ARG A 240 0.13 -21.52 -11.67
N LEU A 241 0.07 -21.95 -10.41
CA LEU A 241 1.13 -21.73 -9.44
C LEU A 241 2.30 -22.70 -9.67
N PRO A 242 3.51 -22.39 -9.15
CA PRO A 242 4.69 -23.24 -9.33
C PRO A 242 4.55 -24.66 -8.75
N ASP A 243 3.67 -24.87 -7.79
CA ASP A 243 3.36 -26.19 -7.21
C ASP A 243 2.33 -26.98 -8.03
N GLY A 244 1.92 -26.48 -9.19
CA GLY A 244 0.92 -27.09 -10.06
C GLY A 244 -0.52 -26.72 -9.73
N THR A 245 -0.80 -26.04 -8.61
CA THR A 245 -2.16 -25.60 -8.24
C THR A 245 -2.71 -24.65 -9.31
N ALA A 246 -3.88 -24.97 -9.84
CA ALA A 246 -4.56 -24.16 -10.83
C ALA A 246 -5.59 -23.23 -10.18
N LEU A 247 -5.56 -21.96 -10.58
CA LEU A 247 -6.62 -21.01 -10.30
C LEU A 247 -7.52 -20.91 -11.54
N TYR A 248 -8.81 -20.99 -11.32
CA TYR A 248 -9.81 -21.01 -12.39
C TYR A 248 -10.51 -19.65 -12.48
N ALA A 249 -10.82 -19.28 -13.72
CA ALA A 249 -11.63 -18.11 -14.00
C ALA A 249 -13.13 -18.46 -13.83
N PRO A 250 -13.84 -17.85 -12.90
CA PRO A 250 -15.28 -18.06 -12.78
C PRO A 250 -16.04 -17.36 -13.93
N PRO A 251 -17.27 -17.80 -14.28
CA PRO A 251 -18.11 -17.10 -15.24
C PRO A 251 -18.35 -15.65 -14.86
N GLY A 252 -18.50 -14.77 -15.84
CA GLY A 252 -18.79 -13.34 -15.63
C GLY A 252 -17.73 -12.41 -16.21
N PRO A 253 -17.63 -11.15 -15.72
CA PRO A 253 -16.80 -10.12 -16.33
C PRO A 253 -15.31 -10.49 -16.35
N ALA A 254 -14.65 -10.22 -17.47
CA ALA A 254 -13.23 -10.41 -17.66
C ALA A 254 -12.68 -9.36 -18.65
N VAL A 255 -11.39 -9.16 -18.66
CA VAL A 255 -10.70 -8.39 -19.70
C VAL A 255 -9.78 -9.30 -20.48
N LEU A 256 -9.83 -9.18 -21.81
CA LEU A 256 -8.89 -9.81 -22.73
C LEU A 256 -7.75 -8.82 -22.96
N VAL A 257 -6.58 -9.12 -22.42
CA VAL A 257 -5.34 -8.35 -22.60
C VAL A 257 -4.63 -8.90 -23.82
N ARG A 258 -4.65 -8.16 -24.92
CA ARG A 258 -3.96 -8.52 -26.17
C ARG A 258 -2.55 -7.97 -26.16
N THR A 259 -1.58 -8.82 -26.37
CA THR A 259 -0.17 -8.44 -26.38
C THR A 259 0.52 -8.90 -27.66
N THR A 260 1.76 -8.49 -27.83
CA THR A 260 2.60 -8.96 -28.96
C THR A 260 2.97 -10.43 -28.83
N SER A 261 2.98 -10.97 -27.60
CA SER A 261 3.36 -12.36 -27.30
C SER A 261 2.17 -13.32 -27.14
N GLY A 262 0.93 -12.80 -27.16
CA GLY A 262 -0.29 -13.61 -27.02
C GLY A 262 -1.41 -12.87 -26.28
N ASP A 263 -2.53 -13.54 -26.14
CA ASP A 263 -3.73 -13.01 -25.51
C ASP A 263 -3.92 -13.63 -24.13
N TRP A 264 -4.26 -12.78 -23.14
CA TRP A 264 -4.42 -13.17 -21.74
C TRP A 264 -5.80 -12.79 -21.24
N MET A 265 -6.52 -13.74 -20.65
CA MET A 265 -7.82 -13.51 -20.05
C MET A 265 -7.67 -13.24 -18.55
N VAL A 266 -8.05 -12.07 -18.08
CA VAL A 266 -7.99 -11.70 -16.64
C VAL A 266 -9.41 -11.51 -16.11
N PRO A 267 -9.91 -12.39 -15.21
CA PRO A 267 -11.24 -12.26 -14.61
C PRO A 267 -11.27 -11.09 -13.63
N VAL A 268 -12.17 -10.15 -13.82
CA VAL A 268 -12.29 -8.93 -13.01
C VAL A 268 -13.73 -8.70 -12.55
N HIS A 269 -13.94 -7.81 -11.60
CA HIS A 269 -15.29 -7.46 -11.14
C HIS A 269 -16.03 -6.52 -12.11
N ASP A 270 -15.30 -5.58 -12.73
CA ASP A 270 -15.84 -4.63 -13.70
C ASP A 270 -14.85 -4.49 -14.88
N ALA A 271 -15.20 -5.10 -16.01
CA ALA A 271 -14.35 -5.14 -17.18
C ALA A 271 -14.22 -3.78 -17.89
N LEU A 272 -15.29 -2.97 -17.90
CA LEU A 272 -15.29 -1.65 -18.52
C LEU A 272 -14.44 -0.67 -17.73
N LEU A 273 -14.57 -0.68 -16.41
CA LEU A 273 -13.78 0.14 -15.52
C LEU A 273 -12.28 -0.18 -15.68
N VAL A 274 -11.91 -1.47 -15.63
CA VAL A 274 -10.51 -1.91 -15.77
C VAL A 274 -9.95 -1.51 -17.12
N ARG A 275 -10.69 -1.73 -18.21
CA ARG A 275 -10.29 -1.30 -19.55
C ARG A 275 -10.00 0.21 -19.58
N ASN A 276 -10.96 1.02 -19.16
CA ASN A 276 -10.83 2.49 -19.21
C ASN A 276 -9.65 2.97 -18.36
N LEU A 277 -9.47 2.41 -17.18
CA LEU A 277 -8.34 2.72 -16.29
C LEU A 277 -7.00 2.38 -16.95
N VAL A 278 -6.88 1.18 -17.54
CA VAL A 278 -5.64 0.72 -18.19
C VAL A 278 -5.33 1.56 -19.44
N LEU A 279 -6.32 1.85 -20.28
CA LEU A 279 -6.11 2.67 -21.47
C LEU A 279 -5.71 4.10 -21.10
N THR A 280 -6.37 4.71 -20.11
CA THR A 280 -5.99 6.04 -19.60
C THR A 280 -4.55 6.03 -19.07
N ARG A 281 -4.12 4.96 -18.39
CA ARG A 281 -2.75 4.80 -17.90
C ARG A 281 -1.74 4.65 -19.05
N ARG A 282 -2.05 3.80 -20.03
CA ARG A 282 -1.19 3.61 -21.21
C ARG A 282 -1.01 4.91 -21.98
N ASP A 283 -2.07 5.68 -22.21
CA ASP A 283 -2.02 6.96 -22.92
C ASP A 283 -1.20 8.00 -22.15
N ARG A 284 -1.29 8.01 -20.83
CA ARG A 284 -0.43 8.84 -19.98
C ARG A 284 1.04 8.44 -20.11
N TRP A 285 1.33 7.16 -20.07
CA TRP A 285 2.68 6.63 -20.24
C TRP A 285 3.25 6.98 -21.63
N ALA A 286 2.48 6.77 -22.70
CA ALA A 286 2.88 7.10 -24.06
C ALA A 286 3.26 8.58 -24.20
N ARG A 287 2.42 9.50 -23.67
CA ARG A 287 2.73 10.94 -23.68
C ARG A 287 4.00 11.31 -22.94
N ARG A 288 4.40 10.56 -21.90
CA ARG A 288 5.65 10.81 -21.17
C ARG A 288 6.88 10.35 -21.92
N VAL A 289 6.76 9.22 -22.63
CA VAL A 289 7.88 8.66 -23.41
C VAL A 289 8.12 9.48 -24.68
N THR A 290 7.06 10.07 -25.25
CA THR A 290 7.16 10.88 -26.48
C THR A 290 7.41 12.37 -26.21
N ALA A 291 7.37 12.81 -24.97
CA ALA A 291 7.73 14.19 -24.62
C ALA A 291 9.25 14.38 -24.73
N PRO A 292 9.73 15.37 -25.53
CA PRO A 292 11.14 15.65 -25.72
C PRO A 292 11.82 16.19 -24.46
#